data_7a2639bacd7c54fed84b8862d07ab709
#
_entry.id   7a2639bacd7c54fed84b8862d07ab709
#
_cell.length_a   1.000
_cell.length_b   1.000
_cell.length_c   1.000
_cell.angle_alpha   90.00
_cell.angle_beta   90.00
_cell.angle_gamma   90.00
#
_symmetry.space_group_name_H-M   'P 1'
#
loop_
_entity.id
_entity.type
_entity.pdbx_description
1 polymer ?
#
loop_
_entity_poly.entity_id
_entity_poly.type
_entity_poly.pdbx_seq_one_letter_code
_entity_poly.pdbx_strand_id
1 'polypeptide(L)'
;MRKLIVAVLIVVALAVAADFAAAAYAEHTLATQLRQELTLPSDPSVRINGFPFLTQALAGHYTAIDVRATGATVDPLHDLDLEATLHDVDAPLAEVTSGDMHSVRAGRVDGRIRIKDTDLGRAIGIEDLRIQQPSDQEIKQLLPAGTPSGESPHGDRAPVRMVATTDLMGQRTEIIGVGLIALTGGVVRITVADVRLGRDGVGAVGLPRAVRQTLLNALSTTVKPGELPFAVTPTRVWVETGSVVVEGTAANVSLSGVSRSSARCVALQCPLTLTSQSSTRQFV
;
A
#
# COMPACT_ATOMS: atom_id res chain seq x y z
N MET A 1 -35.08 -36.83 29.45
CA MET A 1 -34.63 -35.45 29.40
C MET A 1 -33.09 -35.34 29.22
N ARG A 2 -32.25 -35.90 30.09
CA ARG A 2 -30.76 -35.85 29.96
C ARG A 2 -30.23 -36.29 28.59
N LYS A 3 -30.69 -37.42 28.04
CA LYS A 3 -30.23 -37.92 26.72
C LYS A 3 -30.57 -36.98 25.58
N LEU A 4 -31.71 -36.28 25.63
CA LEU A 4 -32.14 -35.33 24.62
C LEU A 4 -31.30 -34.05 24.69
N ILE A 5 -30.99 -33.56 25.90
CA ILE A 5 -30.11 -32.40 26.13
C ILE A 5 -28.71 -32.71 25.57
N VAL A 6 -28.17 -33.90 25.87
CA VAL A 6 -26.85 -34.30 25.35
C VAL A 6 -26.87 -34.41 23.83
N ALA A 7 -27.91 -34.97 23.24
CA ALA A 7 -28.04 -35.05 21.79
C ALA A 7 -28.09 -33.65 21.13
N VAL A 8 -28.85 -32.71 21.70
CA VAL A 8 -28.91 -31.33 21.20
C VAL A 8 -27.56 -30.67 21.33
N LEU A 9 -26.85 -30.83 22.43
CA LEU A 9 -25.51 -30.23 22.62
C LEU A 9 -24.51 -30.78 21.59
N ILE A 10 -24.57 -32.08 21.29
CA ILE A 10 -23.71 -32.68 20.24
C ILE A 10 -24.03 -32.08 18.86
N VAL A 11 -25.30 -31.94 18.51
CA VAL A 11 -25.71 -31.35 17.23
C VAL A 11 -25.25 -29.89 17.12
N VAL A 12 -25.42 -29.13 18.17
CA VAL A 12 -24.92 -27.71 18.20
C VAL A 12 -23.40 -27.67 18.05
N ALA A 13 -22.67 -28.51 18.78
CA ALA A 13 -21.22 -28.57 18.67
C ALA A 13 -20.75 -28.95 17.25
N LEU A 14 -21.43 -29.90 16.60
CA LEU A 14 -21.15 -30.30 15.22
C LEU A 14 -21.47 -29.15 14.23
N ALA A 15 -22.58 -28.44 14.45
CA ALA A 15 -22.95 -27.30 13.61
C ALA A 15 -21.91 -26.17 13.70
N VAL A 16 -21.44 -25.86 14.93
CA VAL A 16 -20.37 -24.87 15.14
C VAL A 16 -19.05 -25.32 14.48
N ALA A 17 -18.68 -26.58 14.63
CA ALA A 17 -17.47 -27.10 14.00
C ALA A 17 -17.57 -27.03 12.48
N ALA A 18 -18.71 -27.36 11.89
CA ALA A 18 -18.94 -27.23 10.46
C ALA A 18 -18.88 -25.79 9.96
N ASP A 19 -19.39 -24.84 10.73
CA ASP A 19 -19.33 -23.40 10.42
C ASP A 19 -17.89 -22.90 10.35
N PHE A 20 -17.06 -23.22 11.34
CA PHE A 20 -15.63 -22.87 11.32
C PHE A 20 -14.85 -23.54 10.19
N ALA A 21 -15.16 -24.81 9.90
CA ALA A 21 -14.52 -25.51 8.78
C ALA A 21 -14.87 -24.89 7.43
N ALA A 22 -16.12 -24.48 7.25
CA ALA A 22 -16.57 -23.79 6.04
C ALA A 22 -15.92 -22.41 5.90
N ALA A 23 -15.80 -21.63 6.98
CA ALA A 23 -15.10 -20.36 7.01
C ALA A 23 -13.62 -20.53 6.60
N ALA A 24 -12.91 -21.45 7.24
CA ALA A 24 -11.50 -21.72 6.94
C ALA A 24 -11.27 -22.16 5.49
N TYR A 25 -12.18 -22.95 4.93
CA TYR A 25 -12.11 -23.33 3.52
C TYR A 25 -12.29 -22.12 2.59
N ALA A 26 -13.28 -21.26 2.88
CA ALA A 26 -13.52 -20.04 2.10
C ALA A 26 -12.33 -19.09 2.17
N GLU A 27 -11.77 -18.85 3.35
CA GLU A 27 -10.58 -18.01 3.58
C GLU A 27 -9.37 -18.50 2.78
N HIS A 28 -9.12 -19.82 2.79
CA HIS A 28 -8.02 -20.41 2.02
C HIS A 28 -8.22 -20.27 0.50
N THR A 29 -9.45 -20.50 0.03
CA THR A 29 -9.78 -20.34 -1.39
C THR A 29 -9.59 -18.91 -1.86
N LEU A 30 -10.10 -17.94 -1.11
CA LEU A 30 -9.93 -16.51 -1.39
C LEU A 30 -8.45 -16.09 -1.35
N ALA A 31 -7.67 -16.57 -0.38
CA ALA A 31 -6.25 -16.29 -0.29
C ALA A 31 -5.49 -16.77 -1.55
N THR A 32 -5.78 -17.97 -2.02
CA THR A 32 -5.16 -18.53 -3.24
C THR A 32 -5.53 -17.73 -4.49
N GLN A 33 -6.78 -17.31 -4.61
CA GLN A 33 -7.27 -16.49 -5.73
C GLN A 33 -6.61 -15.10 -5.72
N LEU A 34 -6.62 -14.41 -4.56
CA LEU A 34 -5.99 -13.10 -4.41
C LEU A 34 -4.50 -13.15 -4.73
N ARG A 35 -3.80 -14.21 -4.33
CA ARG A 35 -2.39 -14.39 -4.70
C ARG A 35 -2.19 -14.41 -6.22
N GLN A 36 -3.04 -15.13 -6.95
CA GLN A 36 -2.95 -15.23 -8.40
C GLN A 36 -3.28 -13.91 -9.10
N GLU A 37 -4.38 -13.27 -8.69
CA GLU A 37 -4.83 -12.00 -9.27
C GLU A 37 -3.86 -10.84 -9.03
N LEU A 38 -3.32 -10.75 -7.81
CA LEU A 38 -2.38 -9.68 -7.42
C LEU A 38 -0.91 -10.05 -7.66
N THR A 39 -0.64 -11.24 -8.20
CA THR A 39 0.73 -11.74 -8.46
C THR A 39 1.63 -11.65 -7.22
N LEU A 40 1.08 -12.05 -6.05
CA LEU A 40 1.80 -11.97 -4.78
C LEU A 40 2.85 -13.08 -4.66
N PRO A 41 3.98 -12.83 -3.98
CA PRO A 41 5.02 -13.84 -3.74
C PRO A 41 4.58 -14.96 -2.79
N SER A 42 3.59 -14.66 -1.93
CA SER A 42 3.03 -15.60 -0.95
C SER A 42 1.53 -15.43 -0.82
N ASP A 43 0.86 -16.45 -0.27
CA ASP A 43 -0.58 -16.37 -0.02
C ASP A 43 -0.87 -15.26 1.02
N PRO A 44 -1.80 -14.34 0.73
CA PRO A 44 -2.22 -13.35 1.69
C PRO A 44 -3.00 -14.00 2.83
N SER A 45 -2.96 -13.40 4.01
CA SER A 45 -3.86 -13.79 5.10
C SER A 45 -5.23 -13.17 4.88
N VAL A 46 -6.24 -14.00 4.71
CA VAL A 46 -7.64 -13.58 4.58
C VAL A 46 -8.39 -14.09 5.80
N ARG A 47 -9.20 -13.25 6.41
CA ARG A 47 -10.08 -13.62 7.53
C ARG A 47 -11.46 -13.03 7.31
N ILE A 48 -12.47 -13.90 7.36
CA ILE A 48 -13.88 -13.50 7.30
C ILE A 48 -14.40 -13.37 8.72
N ASN A 49 -14.77 -12.17 9.12
CA ASN A 49 -15.25 -11.87 10.46
C ASN A 49 -16.76 -12.03 10.55
N GLY A 50 -17.20 -12.47 11.72
CA GLY A 50 -18.62 -12.66 12.04
C GLY A 50 -18.99 -14.13 12.22
N PHE A 51 -19.99 -14.34 13.04
CA PHE A 51 -20.50 -15.69 13.38
C PHE A 51 -22.02 -15.66 13.38
N PRO A 52 -22.72 -16.68 12.85
CA PRO A 52 -22.21 -17.83 12.09
C PRO A 52 -21.80 -17.45 10.63
N PHE A 53 -20.72 -18.03 10.15
CA PHE A 53 -20.25 -17.82 8.77
C PHE A 53 -21.28 -18.31 7.73
N LEU A 54 -21.84 -19.49 7.93
CA LEU A 54 -22.80 -20.09 6.99
C LEU A 54 -24.02 -19.22 6.76
N THR A 55 -24.50 -18.49 7.77
CA THR A 55 -25.63 -17.57 7.61
C THR A 55 -25.27 -16.38 6.75
N GLN A 56 -24.05 -15.82 6.92
CA GLN A 56 -23.53 -14.74 6.08
C GLN A 56 -23.34 -15.21 4.62
N ALA A 57 -22.77 -16.41 4.43
CA ALA A 57 -22.53 -16.98 3.12
C ALA A 57 -23.84 -17.25 2.35
N LEU A 58 -24.87 -17.75 3.03
CA LEU A 58 -26.18 -17.96 2.43
C LEU A 58 -26.90 -16.64 2.10
N ALA A 59 -26.69 -15.60 2.93
CA ALA A 59 -27.24 -14.27 2.67
C ALA A 59 -26.43 -13.51 1.58
N GLY A 60 -25.21 -13.95 1.28
CA GLY A 60 -24.30 -13.24 0.37
C GLY A 60 -23.80 -11.89 0.93
N HIS A 61 -23.91 -11.71 2.24
CA HIS A 61 -23.54 -10.46 2.92
C HIS A 61 -22.62 -10.76 4.11
N TYR A 62 -21.42 -10.18 4.09
CA TYR A 62 -20.38 -10.38 5.11
C TYR A 62 -20.12 -9.09 5.84
N THR A 63 -20.07 -9.17 7.17
CA THR A 63 -19.91 -7.99 8.05
C THR A 63 -18.55 -7.33 7.85
N ALA A 64 -17.48 -8.12 7.82
CA ALA A 64 -16.14 -7.61 7.55
C ALA A 64 -15.21 -8.72 7.05
N ILE A 65 -14.29 -8.37 6.15
CA ILE A 65 -13.24 -9.24 5.64
C ILE A 65 -11.90 -8.51 5.80
N ASP A 66 -10.98 -9.11 6.54
CA ASP A 66 -9.62 -8.62 6.70
C ASP A 66 -8.70 -9.33 5.70
N VAL A 67 -7.90 -8.53 4.99
CA VAL A 67 -6.89 -9.01 4.04
C VAL A 67 -5.54 -8.41 4.40
N ARG A 68 -4.51 -9.25 4.48
CA ARG A 68 -3.12 -8.81 4.68
C ARG A 68 -2.24 -9.48 3.65
N ALA A 69 -1.53 -8.69 2.87
CA ALA A 69 -0.60 -9.13 1.85
C ALA A 69 0.77 -8.49 2.06
N THR A 70 1.82 -9.26 1.83
CA THR A 70 3.20 -8.80 1.91
C THR A 70 3.88 -8.97 0.56
N GLY A 71 4.79 -8.06 0.21
CA GLY A 71 5.52 -8.12 -1.05
C GLY A 71 4.68 -7.76 -2.27
N ALA A 72 3.60 -6.98 -2.10
CA ALA A 72 2.80 -6.51 -3.20
C ALA A 72 3.58 -5.50 -4.08
N THR A 73 3.35 -5.56 -5.39
CA THR A 73 3.98 -4.67 -6.35
C THR A 73 2.97 -3.69 -6.92
N VAL A 74 3.25 -2.41 -6.76
CA VAL A 74 2.51 -1.29 -7.38
C VAL A 74 3.56 -0.33 -7.93
N ASP A 75 3.77 -0.36 -9.23
CA ASP A 75 4.83 0.39 -9.91
C ASP A 75 4.85 1.89 -9.50
N PRO A 76 5.98 2.45 -9.05
CA PRO A 76 7.37 1.93 -9.04
C PRO A 76 7.80 1.18 -7.76
N LEU A 77 6.90 0.83 -6.86
CA LEU A 77 7.17 0.16 -5.58
C LEU A 77 6.94 -1.35 -5.70
N HIS A 78 7.84 -2.19 -5.15
CA HIS A 78 7.85 -3.63 -5.41
C HIS A 78 7.75 -4.52 -4.17
N ASP A 79 7.84 -3.95 -2.97
CA ASP A 79 7.79 -4.72 -1.71
C ASP A 79 6.93 -4.00 -0.67
N LEU A 80 5.63 -3.89 -0.99
CA LEU A 80 4.65 -3.24 -0.14
C LEU A 80 3.98 -4.25 0.79
N ASP A 81 3.78 -3.85 2.04
CA ASP A 81 2.87 -4.57 2.93
C ASP A 81 1.52 -3.85 2.91
N LEU A 82 0.47 -4.60 2.56
CA LEU A 82 -0.90 -4.12 2.44
C LEU A 82 -1.77 -4.76 3.51
N GLU A 83 -2.53 -3.94 4.20
CA GLU A 83 -3.61 -4.39 5.08
C GLU A 83 -4.89 -3.70 4.63
N ALA A 84 -5.98 -4.43 4.53
CA ALA A 84 -7.29 -3.88 4.20
C ALA A 84 -8.38 -4.57 5.02
N THR A 85 -9.30 -3.79 5.56
CA THR A 85 -10.55 -4.28 6.15
C THR A 85 -11.71 -3.78 5.28
N LEU A 86 -12.42 -4.72 4.69
CA LEU A 86 -13.59 -4.46 3.89
C LEU A 86 -14.82 -4.62 4.81
N HIS A 87 -15.67 -3.62 4.87
CA HIS A 87 -16.90 -3.63 5.66
C HIS A 87 -18.13 -3.70 4.76
N ASP A 88 -19.16 -4.39 5.24
CA ASP A 88 -20.45 -4.54 4.56
C ASP A 88 -20.23 -5.04 3.12
N VAL A 89 -19.67 -6.26 3.02
CA VAL A 89 -19.31 -6.87 1.75
C VAL A 89 -20.47 -7.68 1.21
N ASP A 90 -20.98 -7.27 0.06
CA ASP A 90 -21.96 -8.03 -0.70
C ASP A 90 -21.23 -8.87 -1.75
N ALA A 91 -21.25 -10.17 -1.54
CA ALA A 91 -20.62 -11.17 -2.42
C ALA A 91 -21.49 -12.44 -2.46
N PRO A 92 -22.22 -12.67 -3.55
CA PRO A 92 -22.99 -13.90 -3.71
C PRO A 92 -22.10 -15.15 -3.60
N LEU A 93 -22.56 -16.17 -2.86
CA LEU A 93 -21.78 -17.39 -2.61
C LEU A 93 -21.27 -18.05 -3.91
N ALA A 94 -22.05 -17.99 -4.98
CA ALA A 94 -21.66 -18.52 -6.28
C ALA A 94 -20.40 -17.85 -6.84
N GLU A 95 -20.23 -16.53 -6.62
CA GLU A 95 -19.06 -15.76 -7.05
C GLU A 95 -17.85 -16.03 -6.17
N VAL A 96 -18.05 -16.11 -4.86
CA VAL A 96 -16.98 -16.46 -3.92
C VAL A 96 -16.40 -17.84 -4.24
N THR A 97 -17.24 -18.80 -4.64
CA THR A 97 -16.79 -20.16 -4.95
C THR A 97 -16.21 -20.30 -6.37
N SER A 98 -16.65 -19.48 -7.32
CA SER A 98 -16.15 -19.49 -8.71
C SER A 98 -14.90 -18.61 -8.90
N GLY A 99 -14.61 -17.71 -7.95
CA GLY A 99 -13.54 -16.73 -8.09
C GLY A 99 -13.90 -15.54 -8.99
N ASP A 100 -15.15 -15.43 -9.41
CA ASP A 100 -15.63 -14.32 -10.22
C ASP A 100 -16.09 -13.17 -9.31
N MET A 101 -15.26 -12.14 -9.19
CA MET A 101 -15.52 -11.00 -8.30
C MET A 101 -16.26 -9.84 -8.97
N HIS A 102 -16.94 -10.06 -10.09
CA HIS A 102 -17.53 -8.98 -10.89
C HIS A 102 -18.66 -8.22 -10.20
N SER A 103 -19.40 -8.85 -9.31
CA SER A 103 -20.48 -8.19 -8.56
C SER A 103 -20.13 -7.92 -7.08
N VAL A 104 -18.94 -8.27 -6.64
CA VAL A 104 -18.50 -8.03 -5.26
C VAL A 104 -18.39 -6.54 -4.98
N ARG A 105 -19.07 -6.10 -3.93
CA ARG A 105 -19.08 -4.72 -3.48
C ARG A 105 -18.77 -4.64 -2.00
N ALA A 106 -18.01 -3.63 -1.61
CA ALA A 106 -17.78 -3.29 -0.21
C ALA A 106 -18.35 -1.89 0.07
N GLY A 107 -19.14 -1.76 1.13
CA GLY A 107 -19.70 -0.48 1.56
C GLY A 107 -18.58 0.50 1.96
N ARG A 108 -17.57 0.01 2.68
CA ARG A 108 -16.38 0.77 3.05
C ARG A 108 -15.15 -0.14 3.05
N VAL A 109 -14.02 0.42 2.66
CA VAL A 109 -12.71 -0.20 2.76
C VAL A 109 -11.80 0.72 3.56
N ASP A 110 -11.23 0.21 4.64
CA ASP A 110 -10.18 0.86 5.41
C ASP A 110 -8.87 0.16 5.06
N GLY A 111 -7.93 0.89 4.46
CA GLY A 111 -6.67 0.35 3.95
C GLY A 111 -5.46 0.97 4.64
N ARG A 112 -4.41 0.17 4.79
CA ARG A 112 -3.11 0.59 5.28
C ARG A 112 -2.02 0.04 4.36
N ILE A 113 -1.11 0.91 3.96
CA ILE A 113 0.04 0.58 3.12
C ILE A 113 1.30 0.92 3.90
N ARG A 114 2.20 -0.05 4.05
CA ARG A 114 3.52 0.15 4.60
C ARG A 114 4.54 0.09 3.46
N ILE A 115 5.29 1.18 3.29
CA ILE A 115 6.33 1.35 2.28
C ILE A 115 7.67 1.25 2.99
N LYS A 116 8.47 0.24 2.67
CA LYS A 116 9.81 0.04 3.24
C LYS A 116 10.77 1.09 2.70
N ASP A 117 11.73 1.49 3.51
CA ASP A 117 12.77 2.46 3.15
C ASP A 117 13.62 2.01 1.96
N THR A 118 13.94 0.73 1.89
CA THR A 118 14.66 0.12 0.77
C THR A 118 13.92 0.24 -0.55
N ASP A 119 12.60 0.10 -0.52
CA ASP A 119 11.76 0.18 -1.71
C ASP A 119 11.56 1.64 -2.16
N LEU A 120 11.28 2.52 -1.19
CA LEU A 120 11.22 3.94 -1.45
C LEU A 120 12.56 4.48 -1.98
N GLY A 121 13.68 4.04 -1.40
CA GLY A 121 15.03 4.40 -1.83
C GLY A 121 15.28 4.01 -3.29
N ARG A 122 14.91 2.79 -3.67
CA ARG A 122 15.01 2.31 -5.05
C ARG A 122 14.14 3.15 -6.00
N ALA A 123 12.92 3.45 -5.61
CA ALA A 123 12.00 4.24 -6.43
C ALA A 123 12.48 5.68 -6.67
N ILE A 124 13.22 6.29 -5.73
CA ILE A 124 13.78 7.64 -5.86
C ILE A 124 15.26 7.65 -6.26
N GLY A 125 15.88 6.48 -6.51
CA GLY A 125 17.28 6.36 -6.94
C GLY A 125 18.32 6.54 -5.81
N ILE A 126 17.96 6.24 -4.55
CA ILE A 126 18.82 6.32 -3.37
C ILE A 126 18.87 4.94 -2.70
N GLU A 127 19.79 4.08 -3.12
CA GLU A 127 19.82 2.66 -2.73
C GLU A 127 19.95 2.41 -1.22
N ASP A 128 20.72 3.24 -0.50
CA ASP A 128 20.99 3.10 0.95
C ASP A 128 20.09 4.02 1.80
N LEU A 129 18.89 4.34 1.33
CA LEU A 129 17.95 5.17 2.09
C LEU A 129 17.51 4.44 3.36
N ARG A 130 17.59 5.12 4.49
CA ARG A 130 17.00 4.70 5.76
C ARG A 130 16.02 5.75 6.26
N ILE A 131 14.86 5.30 6.65
CA ILE A 131 13.81 6.13 7.22
C ILE A 131 13.83 5.97 8.74
N GLN A 132 13.82 7.07 9.44
CA GLN A 132 13.83 7.14 10.89
C GLN A 132 12.82 8.17 11.39
N GLN A 133 12.40 7.99 12.63
CA GLN A 133 11.66 9.04 13.32
C GLN A 133 12.62 10.18 13.67
N PRO A 134 12.24 11.44 13.40
CA PRO A 134 13.06 12.58 13.80
C PRO A 134 13.10 12.73 15.33
N SER A 135 14.17 13.36 15.83
CA SER A 135 14.25 13.72 17.24
C SER A 135 13.26 14.85 17.61
N ASP A 136 12.95 14.99 18.89
CA ASP A 136 12.04 16.05 19.40
C ASP A 136 12.48 17.45 19.00
N GLN A 137 13.79 17.68 18.89
CA GLN A 137 14.35 18.97 18.45
C GLN A 137 14.09 19.22 16.97
N GLU A 138 14.21 18.18 16.12
CA GLU A 138 13.92 18.25 14.70
C GLU A 138 12.42 18.45 14.46
N ILE A 139 11.58 17.78 15.23
CA ILE A 139 10.11 17.94 15.18
C ILE A 139 9.73 19.39 15.49
N LYS A 140 10.29 19.98 16.55
CA LYS A 140 10.02 21.38 16.93
C LYS A 140 10.45 22.40 15.87
N GLN A 141 11.44 22.07 15.04
CA GLN A 141 11.88 22.93 13.95
C GLN A 141 10.99 22.84 12.72
N LEU A 142 10.35 21.68 12.50
CA LEU A 142 9.52 21.40 11.33
C LEU A 142 8.05 21.79 11.52
N LEU A 143 7.54 21.67 12.74
CA LEU A 143 6.14 21.91 13.04
C LEU A 143 5.93 23.24 13.76
N PRO A 144 4.82 23.95 13.52
CA PRO A 144 4.48 25.17 14.24
C PRO A 144 4.44 24.95 15.76
N ALA A 145 4.78 25.99 16.52
CA ALA A 145 4.72 25.96 17.97
C ALA A 145 3.31 25.58 18.47
N GLY A 146 3.22 24.50 19.26
CA GLY A 146 1.96 24.00 19.79
C GLY A 146 1.57 22.60 19.33
N THR A 147 2.32 21.98 18.43
CA THR A 147 2.12 20.58 18.09
C THR A 147 2.61 19.70 19.27
N PRO A 148 1.80 18.77 19.81
CA PRO A 148 2.19 17.94 20.94
C PRO A 148 3.47 17.13 20.59
N SER A 149 4.51 17.32 21.40
CA SER A 149 5.72 16.49 21.32
C SER A 149 5.44 15.20 22.06
N GLY A 150 5.40 14.08 21.38
CA GLY A 150 5.32 12.78 22.07
C GLY A 150 4.42 11.71 21.44
N GLU A 151 3.46 12.09 20.62
CA GLU A 151 2.79 11.15 19.73
C GLU A 151 3.19 11.54 18.31
N SER A 152 3.68 10.58 17.52
CA SER A 152 3.82 10.78 16.07
C SER A 152 2.50 11.36 15.57
N PRO A 153 2.45 12.53 14.95
CA PRO A 153 1.20 13.14 14.55
C PRO A 153 0.51 12.19 13.56
N HIS A 154 -0.46 11.45 14.03
CA HIS A 154 -1.33 10.63 13.21
C HIS A 154 -2.32 11.58 12.51
N GLY A 155 -1.89 12.17 11.41
CA GLY A 155 -2.67 13.15 10.67
C GLY A 155 -2.29 13.15 9.19
N ASP A 156 -2.64 14.23 8.53
CA ASP A 156 -2.30 14.47 7.12
C ASP A 156 -0.81 14.80 6.89
N ARG A 157 -0.03 14.88 7.97
CA ARG A 157 1.41 15.23 7.94
C ARG A 157 2.20 14.42 8.94
N ALA A 158 3.41 13.99 8.53
CA ALA A 158 4.35 13.27 9.40
C ALA A 158 5.77 13.81 9.21
N PRO A 159 6.47 14.18 10.28
CA PRO A 159 7.88 14.49 10.20
C PRO A 159 8.69 13.23 9.92
N VAL A 160 9.71 13.37 9.06
CA VAL A 160 10.56 12.25 8.62
C VAL A 160 12.02 12.65 8.68
N ARG A 161 12.85 11.73 9.15
CA ARG A 161 14.30 11.79 9.03
C ARG A 161 14.74 10.72 8.03
N MET A 162 15.42 11.15 6.98
CA MET A 162 15.96 10.31 5.93
C MET A 162 17.49 10.32 6.05
N VAL A 163 18.11 9.16 6.06
CA VAL A 163 19.56 8.99 6.10
C VAL A 163 19.96 8.22 4.85
N ALA A 164 20.85 8.78 4.07
CA ALA A 164 21.39 8.15 2.87
C ALA A 164 22.91 8.20 2.93
N THR A 165 23.58 7.20 2.36
CA THR A 165 25.04 7.16 2.25
C THR A 165 25.43 7.51 0.81
N THR A 166 26.39 8.41 0.65
CA THR A 166 26.95 8.74 -0.67
C THR A 166 28.47 8.83 -0.59
N ASP A 167 29.13 8.57 -1.71
CA ASP A 167 30.57 8.76 -1.84
C ASP A 167 30.88 10.19 -2.29
N LEU A 168 31.38 11.01 -1.36
CA LEU A 168 31.86 12.35 -1.65
C LEU A 168 33.39 12.33 -1.65
N MET A 169 34.00 12.57 -2.81
CA MET A 169 35.47 12.65 -2.99
C MET A 169 36.21 11.40 -2.46
N GLY A 170 35.63 10.19 -2.63
CA GLY A 170 36.22 8.93 -2.19
C GLY A 170 36.01 8.61 -0.69
N GLN A 171 35.21 9.42 0.02
CA GLN A 171 34.82 9.15 1.40
C GLN A 171 33.31 8.89 1.49
N ARG A 172 32.95 7.78 2.14
CA ARG A 172 31.56 7.48 2.48
C ARG A 172 31.06 8.48 3.49
N THR A 173 30.09 9.30 3.07
CA THR A 173 29.51 10.38 3.87
C THR A 173 28.02 10.14 4.00
N GLU A 174 27.50 10.24 5.21
CA GLU A 174 26.06 10.18 5.46
C GLU A 174 25.44 11.56 5.16
N ILE A 175 24.34 11.53 4.42
CA ILE A 175 23.47 12.70 4.20
C ILE A 175 22.24 12.49 5.06
N ILE A 176 21.95 13.44 5.92
CA ILE A 176 20.79 13.43 6.78
C ILE A 176 19.83 14.52 6.28
N GLY A 177 18.69 14.09 5.77
CA GLY A 177 17.59 14.97 5.38
C GLY A 177 16.49 14.94 6.43
N VAL A 178 16.03 16.09 6.89
CA VAL A 178 14.89 16.19 7.79
C VAL A 178 13.79 16.96 7.10
N GLY A 179 12.59 16.39 7.09
CA GLY A 179 11.50 16.92 6.29
C GLY A 179 10.11 16.51 6.79
N LEU A 180 9.14 16.81 5.97
CA LEU A 180 7.73 16.56 6.24
C LEU A 180 7.12 15.74 5.10
N ILE A 181 6.42 14.68 5.44
CA ILE A 181 5.53 13.97 4.53
C ILE A 181 4.14 14.57 4.72
N ALA A 182 3.49 14.98 3.65
CA ALA A 182 2.15 15.54 3.68
C ALA A 182 1.22 14.83 2.69
N LEU A 183 -0.01 14.58 3.10
CA LEU A 183 -1.08 14.10 2.25
C LEU A 183 -1.85 15.30 1.70
N THR A 184 -1.89 15.46 0.40
CA THR A 184 -2.59 16.57 -0.24
C THR A 184 -3.30 16.07 -1.49
N GLY A 185 -4.63 16.09 -1.49
CA GLY A 185 -5.42 15.70 -2.66
C GLY A 185 -5.17 14.27 -3.17
N GLY A 186 -4.98 13.31 -2.26
CA GLY A 186 -4.68 11.91 -2.63
C GLY A 186 -3.23 11.64 -3.03
N VAL A 187 -2.35 12.62 -2.86
CA VAL A 187 -0.94 12.54 -3.24
C VAL A 187 -0.06 12.61 -2.01
N VAL A 188 0.94 11.74 -1.92
CA VAL A 188 1.97 11.77 -0.87
C VAL A 188 3.10 12.69 -1.32
N ARG A 189 3.28 13.81 -0.63
CA ARG A 189 4.37 14.75 -0.91
C ARG A 189 5.40 14.71 0.20
N ILE A 190 6.65 14.47 -0.18
CA ILE A 190 7.81 14.52 0.71
C ILE A 190 8.53 15.85 0.45
N THR A 191 8.66 16.69 1.47
CA THR A 191 9.36 17.97 1.40
C THR A 191 10.48 17.98 2.42
N VAL A 192 11.72 18.05 1.97
CA VAL A 192 12.89 18.15 2.86
C VAL A 192 13.15 19.61 3.20
N ALA A 193 13.21 19.92 4.49
CA ALA A 193 13.41 21.28 5.01
C ALA A 193 14.87 21.57 5.35
N ASP A 194 15.63 20.55 5.80
CA ASP A 194 17.03 20.70 6.17
C ASP A 194 17.85 19.49 5.74
N VAL A 195 19.11 19.73 5.32
CA VAL A 195 20.05 18.69 4.93
C VAL A 195 21.39 18.95 5.63
N ARG A 196 21.90 17.90 6.26
CA ARG A 196 23.17 17.89 6.98
C ARG A 196 24.07 16.77 6.45
N LEU A 197 25.38 16.99 6.51
CA LEU A 197 26.40 15.98 6.23
C LEU A 197 27.05 15.52 7.53
N GLY A 198 27.30 14.22 7.64
CA GLY A 198 28.08 13.63 8.74
C GLY A 198 27.24 12.91 9.78
N ARG A 199 27.91 12.05 10.57
CA ARG A 199 27.33 11.29 11.66
C ARG A 199 26.91 12.22 12.80
N ASP A 200 25.70 12.10 13.28
CA ASP A 200 25.18 12.58 14.56
C ASP A 200 25.78 13.90 15.09
N GLY A 201 25.59 14.98 14.35
CA GLY A 201 25.84 16.32 14.87
C GLY A 201 27.30 16.72 15.06
N VAL A 202 28.26 15.86 14.78
CA VAL A 202 29.69 16.21 14.80
C VAL A 202 30.09 16.72 13.42
N GLY A 203 30.11 18.06 13.26
CA GLY A 203 30.58 18.73 12.07
C GLY A 203 29.52 18.83 10.96
N ALA A 204 28.42 19.53 11.23
CA ALA A 204 27.63 20.07 10.15
C ALA A 204 28.50 21.09 9.40
N VAL A 205 29.33 20.63 8.49
CA VAL A 205 30.05 21.49 7.55
C VAL A 205 28.95 22.16 6.72
N GLY A 206 28.85 23.48 6.81
CA GLY A 206 27.86 24.27 6.11
C GLY A 206 28.00 24.00 4.61
N LEU A 207 27.05 23.27 4.06
CA LEU A 207 26.97 23.03 2.61
C LEU A 207 26.88 24.37 1.87
N PRO A 208 27.63 24.54 0.78
CA PRO A 208 27.43 25.67 -0.12
C PRO A 208 25.96 25.73 -0.55
N ARG A 209 25.37 26.92 -0.64
CA ARG A 209 23.93 27.08 -0.93
C ARG A 209 23.47 26.33 -2.17
N ALA A 210 24.28 26.29 -3.22
CA ALA A 210 23.96 25.57 -4.46
C ALA A 210 23.84 24.06 -4.23
N VAL A 211 24.78 23.44 -3.50
CA VAL A 211 24.78 22.01 -3.18
C VAL A 211 23.59 21.66 -2.29
N ARG A 212 23.31 22.50 -1.28
CA ARG A 212 22.15 22.31 -0.41
C ARG A 212 20.85 22.30 -1.22
N GLN A 213 20.66 23.27 -2.12
CA GLN A 213 19.45 23.36 -2.93
C GLN A 213 19.29 22.15 -3.84
N THR A 214 20.35 21.66 -4.44
CA THR A 214 20.33 20.44 -5.26
C THR A 214 19.91 19.22 -4.45
N LEU A 215 20.45 19.05 -3.25
CA LEU A 215 20.10 17.95 -2.36
C LEU A 215 18.65 18.05 -1.85
N LEU A 216 18.21 19.25 -1.48
CA LEU A 216 16.80 19.47 -1.07
C LEU A 216 15.84 19.09 -2.20
N ASN A 217 16.14 19.46 -3.43
CA ASN A 217 15.31 19.13 -4.59
C ASN A 217 15.35 17.63 -4.91
N ALA A 218 16.51 16.98 -4.81
CA ALA A 218 16.66 15.55 -5.07
C ALA A 218 15.92 14.68 -4.05
N LEU A 219 15.89 15.10 -2.78
CA LEU A 219 15.22 14.38 -1.70
C LEU A 219 13.73 14.74 -1.59
N SER A 220 13.28 15.83 -2.21
CA SER A 220 11.88 16.24 -2.22
C SER A 220 11.18 15.61 -3.41
N THR A 221 10.20 14.75 -3.16
CA THR A 221 9.49 14.02 -4.22
C THR A 221 8.00 13.97 -3.97
N THR A 222 7.27 13.70 -5.02
CA THR A 222 5.82 13.50 -4.98
C THR A 222 5.53 12.11 -5.48
N VAL A 223 5.03 11.26 -4.60
CA VAL A 223 4.57 9.93 -4.96
C VAL A 223 3.07 10.01 -5.23
N LYS A 224 2.69 9.80 -6.47
CA LYS A 224 1.29 9.57 -6.81
C LYS A 224 1.03 8.10 -6.55
N PRO A 225 0.09 7.73 -5.65
CA PRO A 225 -0.41 6.37 -5.65
C PRO A 225 -0.90 6.12 -7.08
N GLY A 226 -0.47 4.98 -7.67
CA GLY A 226 -0.85 4.64 -9.03
C GLY A 226 -2.37 4.71 -9.24
N GLU A 227 -2.85 4.55 -10.45
CA GLU A 227 -4.28 4.48 -10.74
C GLU A 227 -4.87 3.27 -10.02
N LEU A 228 -5.22 3.47 -8.74
CA LEU A 228 -5.96 2.47 -7.98
C LEU A 228 -7.33 2.30 -8.64
N PRO A 229 -7.84 1.07 -8.75
CA PRO A 229 -9.13 0.81 -9.41
C PRO A 229 -10.32 1.45 -8.69
N PHE A 230 -10.11 2.09 -7.55
CA PHE A 230 -11.11 2.81 -6.76
C PHE A 230 -10.50 4.04 -6.09
N ALA A 231 -11.32 5.06 -5.87
CA ALA A 231 -10.90 6.31 -5.26
C ALA A 231 -10.60 6.10 -3.76
N VAL A 232 -9.33 5.97 -3.40
CA VAL A 232 -8.89 5.95 -2.01
C VAL A 232 -8.61 7.38 -1.56
N THR A 233 -9.18 7.76 -0.43
CA THR A 233 -8.87 9.01 0.25
C THR A 233 -7.86 8.72 1.36
N PRO A 234 -6.59 9.13 1.23
CA PRO A 234 -5.61 9.01 2.30
C PRO A 234 -6.06 9.86 3.49
N THR A 235 -6.06 9.26 4.67
CA THR A 235 -6.55 9.89 5.90
C THR A 235 -5.44 10.19 6.89
N ARG A 236 -4.42 9.32 6.94
CA ARG A 236 -3.31 9.46 7.90
C ARG A 236 -2.00 8.99 7.30
N VAL A 237 -0.92 9.61 7.75
CA VAL A 237 0.45 9.18 7.46
C VAL A 237 1.29 9.25 8.73
N TRP A 238 2.18 8.28 8.91
CA TRP A 238 3.19 8.34 9.96
C TRP A 238 4.46 7.61 9.54
N VAL A 239 5.52 7.84 10.29
CA VAL A 239 6.83 7.26 10.05
C VAL A 239 7.16 6.27 11.16
N GLU A 240 7.49 5.06 10.77
CA GLU A 240 8.11 4.05 11.62
C GLU A 240 9.58 3.89 11.23
N THR A 241 10.39 3.33 12.13
CA THR A 241 11.78 3.04 11.77
C THR A 241 11.83 2.01 10.62
N GLY A 242 12.43 2.41 9.50
CA GLY A 242 12.53 1.58 8.30
C GLY A 242 11.32 1.64 7.37
N SER A 243 10.27 2.43 7.67
CA SER A 243 9.09 2.49 6.80
C SER A 243 8.25 3.76 6.94
N VAL A 244 7.48 4.05 5.91
CA VAL A 244 6.39 5.03 5.92
C VAL A 244 5.07 4.28 5.85
N VAL A 245 4.14 4.62 6.71
CA VAL A 245 2.81 4.02 6.73
C VAL A 245 1.77 5.06 6.33
N VAL A 246 0.90 4.69 5.40
CA VAL A 246 -0.22 5.52 4.93
C VAL A 246 -1.51 4.75 5.14
N GLU A 247 -2.48 5.38 5.77
CA GLU A 247 -3.85 4.86 5.86
C GLU A 247 -4.78 5.66 4.95
N GLY A 248 -5.78 5.00 4.45
CA GLY A 248 -6.81 5.61 3.63
C GLY A 248 -8.12 4.86 3.70
N THR A 249 -9.17 5.52 3.29
CA THR A 249 -10.52 4.95 3.23
C THR A 249 -11.12 5.10 1.84
N ALA A 250 -11.93 4.14 1.46
CA ALA A 250 -12.74 4.22 0.25
C ALA A 250 -14.18 3.77 0.56
N ALA A 251 -15.16 4.40 -0.06
CA ALA A 251 -16.56 4.06 0.11
C ALA A 251 -17.15 3.52 -1.20
N ASN A 252 -18.13 2.61 -1.08
CA ASN A 252 -18.85 2.02 -2.21
C ASN A 252 -17.90 1.44 -3.27
N VAL A 253 -16.95 0.61 -2.82
CA VAL A 253 -15.94 -0.01 -3.69
C VAL A 253 -16.54 -1.19 -4.42
N SER A 254 -16.44 -1.20 -5.75
CA SER A 254 -16.75 -2.37 -6.57
C SER A 254 -15.45 -3.04 -7.01
N LEU A 255 -15.28 -4.32 -6.70
CA LEU A 255 -14.07 -5.08 -7.03
C LEU A 255 -14.03 -5.53 -8.50
N SER A 256 -15.09 -5.28 -9.28
CA SER A 256 -15.18 -5.62 -10.70
C SER A 256 -14.10 -4.99 -11.60
N GLY A 257 -13.40 -3.96 -11.12
CA GLY A 257 -12.33 -3.26 -11.86
C GLY A 257 -10.94 -3.86 -11.70
N VAL A 258 -10.70 -4.70 -10.70
CA VAL A 258 -9.36 -5.19 -10.35
C VAL A 258 -8.81 -6.12 -11.43
N SER A 259 -9.66 -6.96 -12.05
CA SER A 259 -9.26 -7.94 -13.06
C SER A 259 -8.89 -7.37 -14.44
N ARG A 260 -9.14 -6.10 -14.74
CA ARG A 260 -8.97 -5.54 -16.10
C ARG A 260 -7.77 -4.60 -16.28
N SER A 261 -7.15 -4.16 -15.22
CA SER A 261 -6.03 -3.19 -15.35
C SER A 261 -4.75 -3.82 -15.87
N SER A 262 -4.49 -5.10 -15.57
CA SER A 262 -3.28 -5.81 -16.01
C SER A 262 -3.31 -6.26 -17.48
N ALA A 263 -4.49 -6.42 -18.08
CA ALA A 263 -4.63 -6.97 -19.43
C ALA A 263 -4.56 -5.89 -20.55
N ARG A 264 -4.70 -4.62 -20.23
CA ARG A 264 -4.72 -3.56 -21.25
C ARG A 264 -3.36 -3.03 -21.69
N CYS A 265 -2.29 -3.28 -20.94
CA CYS A 265 -0.95 -2.85 -21.36
C CYS A 265 -0.26 -3.75 -22.41
N VAL A 266 -0.77 -4.96 -22.66
CA VAL A 266 -0.14 -5.89 -23.61
C VAL A 266 -0.76 -5.87 -25.02
N ALA A 267 -1.94 -5.26 -25.20
CA ALA A 267 -2.71 -5.32 -26.45
C ALA A 267 -2.55 -4.13 -27.40
N LEU A 268 -1.69 -3.16 -27.10
CA LEU A 268 -1.38 -2.02 -27.99
C LEU A 268 0.05 -2.10 -28.57
N GLN A 269 0.45 -3.26 -29.05
CA GLN A 269 1.53 -3.34 -30.04
C GLN A 269 0.92 -3.31 -31.43
N CYS A 270 1.02 -2.12 -32.01
CA CYS A 270 0.74 -1.67 -33.35
C CYS A 270 1.09 -2.67 -34.47
N PRO A 271 0.24 -2.88 -35.45
CA PRO A 271 0.70 -3.39 -36.74
C PRO A 271 1.36 -2.24 -37.52
N LEU A 272 2.65 -2.35 -37.74
CA LEU A 272 3.36 -1.60 -38.80
C LEU A 272 2.81 -2.02 -40.15
N THR A 273 1.92 -1.22 -40.72
CA THR A 273 1.60 -1.30 -42.14
C THR A 273 2.74 -0.62 -42.93
N LEU A 274 3.62 -1.42 -43.44
CA LEU A 274 4.53 -1.04 -44.51
C LEU A 274 3.72 -0.81 -45.78
N THR A 275 3.40 0.44 -46.09
CA THR A 275 2.92 0.84 -47.42
C THR A 275 4.14 1.03 -48.29
N SER A 276 4.44 0.02 -49.11
CA SER A 276 5.35 0.12 -50.27
C SER A 276 4.69 0.98 -51.35
N GLN A 277 5.13 2.23 -51.50
CA GLN A 277 4.88 3.00 -52.73
C GLN A 277 6.01 2.76 -53.68
N SER A 278 5.76 1.91 -54.69
CA SER A 278 6.55 1.81 -55.90
C SER A 278 6.30 3.05 -56.75
N SER A 279 7.29 3.96 -56.82
CA SER A 279 7.29 5.08 -57.76
C SER A 279 7.93 4.61 -59.08
N THR A 280 7.10 4.33 -60.08
CA THR A 280 7.52 4.15 -61.47
C THR A 280 7.82 5.53 -62.04
N ARG A 281 9.09 5.83 -62.28
CA ARG A 281 9.50 6.94 -63.18
C ARG A 281 9.43 6.45 -64.62
N GLN A 282 8.56 7.05 -65.40
CA GLN A 282 8.64 7.03 -66.89
C GLN A 282 9.43 8.25 -67.35
N PHE A 283 10.44 7.96 -68.12
CA PHE A 283 11.15 8.93 -68.97
C PHE A 283 10.33 9.24 -70.25
N VAL A 284 10.20 10.48 -70.61
CA VAL A 284 10.44 11.08 -71.95
C VAL A 284 10.92 12.50 -71.75
#